data_b26c787dd41817a25b37187b5ed0a242
#
_entry.id   b26c787dd41817a25b37187b5ed0a242
#
_cell.length_a   1.000
_cell.length_b   1.000
_cell.length_c   1.000
_cell.angle_alpha   90.00
_cell.angle_beta   90.00
_cell.angle_gamma   90.00
#
_symmetry.space_group_name_H-M   'P 1'
#
loop_
_entity.id
_entity.type
_entity.pdbx_description
1 polymer ?
#
loop_
_entity_poly.entity_id
_entity_poly.type
_entity_poly.pdbx_seq_one_letter_code
_entity_poly.pdbx_strand_id
1 'polypeptide(L)'
;MISSDVYQIVGNAAYKAHKAINEEAKMQGARPKDYATTLLLAICKKFEFGWFVASFWVGDGALCLYDKNSHTATLLGTPDEGEYAGQTRFLTMPDIFTDSSAFYKRLKCRIVPDFTALFMMTDGVSDPKFETDANLNNPDKWDDLWDDLTHNKEFPVELIDDNEAAKDQLLNWLDFWAPGNHDDRTIAILY
;
A
#
# COMPACT_ATOMS: atom_id res chain seq x y z
N MET A 1 -6.98 21.55 -11.54
CA MET A 1 -8.30 20.93 -11.81
C MET A 1 -8.26 19.42 -11.53
N ILE A 2 -7.39 18.62 -12.12
CA ILE A 2 -7.29 17.16 -11.84
C ILE A 2 -7.06 16.85 -10.35
N SER A 3 -6.28 17.64 -9.63
CA SER A 3 -5.99 17.37 -8.21
C SER A 3 -7.21 17.51 -7.29
N SER A 4 -8.09 18.48 -7.48
CA SER A 4 -9.25 18.68 -6.60
C SER A 4 -10.27 17.54 -6.72
N ASP A 5 -10.54 17.07 -7.94
CA ASP A 5 -11.50 15.99 -8.17
C ASP A 5 -10.98 14.65 -7.65
N VAL A 6 -9.69 14.40 -7.84
CA VAL A 6 -9.02 13.20 -7.28
C VAL A 6 -9.04 13.22 -5.76
N TYR A 7 -8.72 14.36 -5.15
CA TYR A 7 -8.79 14.51 -3.70
C TYR A 7 -10.21 14.28 -3.19
N GLN A 8 -11.22 14.75 -3.91
CA GLN A 8 -12.61 14.49 -3.53
C GLN A 8 -12.96 13.00 -3.67
N ILE A 9 -12.57 12.33 -4.75
CA ILE A 9 -12.92 10.92 -4.97
C ILE A 9 -12.22 10.03 -3.96
N VAL A 10 -10.89 10.07 -3.91
CA VAL A 10 -10.08 9.18 -3.08
C VAL A 10 -10.22 9.53 -1.59
N GLY A 11 -10.16 10.82 -1.26
CA GLY A 11 -10.32 11.28 0.11
C GLY A 11 -11.72 11.04 0.67
N ASN A 12 -12.79 11.23 -0.13
CA ASN A 12 -14.14 10.89 0.30
C ASN A 12 -14.34 9.39 0.48
N ALA A 13 -13.68 8.55 -0.33
CA ALA A 13 -13.74 7.10 -0.15
C ALA A 13 -13.12 6.69 1.21
N ALA A 14 -11.94 7.21 1.52
CA ALA A 14 -11.28 6.98 2.81
C ALA A 14 -12.12 7.52 3.99
N TYR A 15 -12.68 8.72 3.87
CA TYR A 15 -13.55 9.29 4.90
C TYR A 15 -14.83 8.47 5.12
N LYS A 16 -15.44 7.97 4.05
CA LYS A 16 -16.62 7.08 4.15
C LYS A 16 -16.27 5.77 4.85
N ALA A 17 -15.11 5.20 4.55
CA ALA A 17 -14.63 3.99 5.24
C ALA A 17 -14.42 4.26 6.73
N HIS A 18 -13.76 5.37 7.09
CA HIS A 18 -13.63 5.81 8.49
C HIS A 18 -14.98 5.91 9.19
N LYS A 19 -15.95 6.59 8.57
CA LYS A 19 -17.28 6.73 9.14
C LYS A 19 -17.98 5.38 9.34
N ALA A 20 -17.96 4.53 8.31
CA ALA A 20 -18.63 3.23 8.35
C ALA A 20 -18.09 2.35 9.49
N ILE A 21 -16.76 2.30 9.67
CA ILE A 21 -16.14 1.54 10.76
C ILE A 21 -16.54 2.09 12.13
N ASN A 22 -16.52 3.42 12.30
CA ASN A 22 -16.88 4.04 13.58
C ASN A 22 -18.38 3.88 13.89
N GLU A 23 -19.25 3.92 12.87
CA GLU A 23 -20.69 3.66 13.01
C GLU A 23 -20.94 2.19 13.41
N GLU A 24 -20.25 1.24 12.78
CA GLU A 24 -20.34 -0.19 13.12
C GLU A 24 -19.89 -0.44 14.56
N ALA A 25 -18.73 0.09 14.97
CA ALA A 25 -18.25 -0.02 16.34
C ALA A 25 -19.30 0.49 17.34
N LYS A 26 -19.92 1.63 17.04
CA LYS A 26 -20.98 2.20 17.88
C LYS A 26 -22.23 1.30 17.94
N MET A 27 -22.66 0.73 16.81
CA MET A 27 -23.82 -0.17 16.76
C MET A 27 -23.59 -1.44 17.58
N GLN A 28 -22.35 -1.93 17.60
CA GLN A 28 -21.94 -3.11 18.37
C GLN A 28 -21.62 -2.80 19.85
N GLY A 29 -21.74 -1.54 20.29
CA GLY A 29 -21.37 -1.12 21.64
C GLY A 29 -19.87 -1.22 21.95
N ALA A 30 -19.04 -1.29 20.91
CA ALA A 30 -17.58 -1.38 21.00
C ALA A 30 -16.93 0.02 20.89
N ARG A 31 -15.65 0.10 21.23
CA ARG A 31 -14.85 1.32 21.04
C ARG A 31 -14.26 1.35 19.63
N PRO A 32 -14.11 2.51 19.01
CA PRO A 32 -13.46 2.60 17.69
C PRO A 32 -12.10 1.91 17.60
N LYS A 33 -11.31 1.94 18.68
CA LYS A 33 -10.00 1.28 18.75
C LYS A 33 -10.07 -0.24 18.67
N ASP A 34 -11.20 -0.85 18.97
CA ASP A 34 -11.39 -2.30 18.88
C ASP A 34 -11.64 -2.73 17.42
N TYR A 35 -11.85 -1.75 16.53
CA TYR A 35 -11.97 -1.87 15.07
C TYR A 35 -10.80 -1.20 14.33
N ALA A 36 -9.66 -1.03 15.02
CA ALA A 36 -8.48 -0.40 14.44
C ALA A 36 -8.02 -1.17 13.19
N THR A 37 -7.79 -0.44 12.10
CA THR A 37 -7.29 -0.98 10.83
C THR A 37 -6.50 0.07 10.09
N THR A 38 -5.51 -0.36 9.34
CA THR A 38 -4.79 0.45 8.33
C THR A 38 -5.61 0.53 7.04
N LEU A 39 -5.22 1.41 6.13
CA LEU A 39 -5.80 1.51 4.78
C LEU A 39 -4.76 1.94 3.77
N LEU A 40 -4.48 1.07 2.81
CA LEU A 40 -3.81 1.42 1.57
C LEU A 40 -4.85 1.42 0.45
N LEU A 41 -5.06 2.55 -0.19
CA LEU A 41 -6.00 2.70 -1.30
C LEU A 41 -5.27 3.29 -2.50
N ALA A 42 -5.42 2.64 -3.67
CA ALA A 42 -4.94 3.17 -4.93
C ALA A 42 -6.03 3.10 -6.00
N ILE A 43 -6.07 4.09 -6.86
CA ILE A 43 -6.77 4.05 -8.15
C ILE A 43 -5.75 4.23 -9.26
N CYS A 44 -5.89 3.42 -10.30
CA CYS A 44 -5.01 3.43 -11.44
C CYS A 44 -5.84 3.43 -12.73
N LYS A 45 -5.49 4.29 -13.68
CA LYS A 45 -6.16 4.36 -14.97
C LYS A 45 -5.19 4.68 -16.11
N LYS A 46 -5.21 3.86 -17.14
CA LYS A 46 -4.45 4.08 -18.37
C LYS A 46 -5.17 5.07 -19.28
N PHE A 47 -4.41 6.02 -19.82
CA PHE A 47 -4.80 6.98 -20.84
C PHE A 47 -3.82 6.90 -22.01
N GLU A 48 -4.10 7.58 -23.11
CA GLU A 48 -3.21 7.64 -24.28
C GLU A 48 -1.82 8.25 -23.94
N PHE A 49 -1.76 9.15 -22.97
CA PHE A 49 -0.54 9.84 -22.55
C PHE A 49 0.21 9.14 -21.38
N GLY A 50 -0.27 7.97 -20.94
CA GLY A 50 0.30 7.23 -19.82
C GLY A 50 -0.70 6.88 -18.72
N TRP A 51 -0.19 6.54 -17.54
CA TRP A 51 -0.99 6.12 -16.40
C TRP A 51 -1.21 7.28 -15.42
N PHE A 52 -2.45 7.45 -15.03
CA PHE A 52 -2.81 8.24 -13.86
C PHE A 52 -2.93 7.31 -12.65
N VAL A 53 -2.24 7.64 -11.57
CA VAL A 53 -2.31 6.90 -10.30
C VAL A 53 -2.56 7.88 -9.17
N ALA A 54 -3.50 7.54 -8.28
CA ALA A 54 -3.76 8.27 -7.07
C ALA A 54 -3.92 7.34 -5.88
N SER A 55 -3.55 7.80 -4.69
CA SER A 55 -3.51 6.98 -3.49
C SER A 55 -3.96 7.74 -2.25
N PHE A 56 -4.38 6.96 -1.25
CA PHE A 56 -4.54 7.39 0.14
C PHE A 56 -3.92 6.33 1.05
N TRP A 57 -3.15 6.75 2.04
CA TRP A 57 -2.37 5.84 2.88
C TRP A 57 -2.54 6.16 4.36
N VAL A 58 -2.92 5.16 5.14
CA VAL A 58 -2.95 5.15 6.61
C VAL A 58 -2.35 3.83 7.09
N GLY A 59 -1.33 3.91 7.90
CA GLY A 59 -0.63 2.75 8.46
C GLY A 59 0.81 2.63 8.01
N ASP A 60 1.43 1.52 8.34
CA ASP A 60 2.84 1.20 8.21
C ASP A 60 3.18 0.23 7.06
N GLY A 61 2.20 -0.26 6.32
CA GLY A 61 2.45 -1.02 5.09
C GLY A 61 3.14 -0.19 3.99
N ALA A 62 3.25 -0.71 2.78
CA ALA A 62 3.89 -0.03 1.66
C ALA A 62 3.02 0.06 0.41
N LEU A 63 3.08 1.20 -0.29
CA LEU A 63 2.44 1.44 -1.57
C LEU A 63 3.42 2.16 -2.51
N CYS A 64 3.81 1.49 -3.60
CA CYS A 64 4.87 1.97 -4.49
C CYS A 64 4.57 1.71 -5.95
N LEU A 65 4.88 2.70 -6.78
CA LEU A 65 5.09 2.52 -8.21
C LEU A 65 6.56 2.17 -8.46
N TYR A 66 6.79 0.98 -8.99
CA TYR A 66 8.09 0.47 -9.33
C TYR A 66 8.25 0.37 -10.84
N ASP A 67 9.37 0.87 -11.36
CA ASP A 67 9.76 0.69 -12.76
C ASP A 67 11.19 0.16 -12.87
N LYS A 68 11.29 -1.11 -13.26
CA LYS A 68 12.57 -1.81 -13.45
C LYS A 68 13.40 -1.17 -14.56
N ASN A 69 12.76 -0.68 -15.63
CA ASN A 69 13.45 -0.15 -16.79
C ASN A 69 14.17 1.16 -16.48
N SER A 70 13.55 2.03 -15.71
CA SER A 70 14.14 3.31 -15.28
C SER A 70 14.86 3.21 -13.93
N HIS A 71 14.86 2.03 -13.29
CA HIS A 71 15.42 1.80 -11.96
C HIS A 71 14.87 2.80 -10.93
N THR A 72 13.55 2.90 -10.86
CA THR A 72 12.88 3.84 -9.97
C THR A 72 11.83 3.19 -9.09
N ALA A 73 11.76 3.64 -7.85
CA ALA A 73 10.70 3.32 -6.90
C ALA A 73 10.09 4.62 -6.37
N THR A 74 8.81 4.81 -6.61
CA THR A 74 8.10 6.02 -6.17
C THR A 74 7.04 5.65 -5.15
N LEU A 75 7.28 5.96 -3.88
CA LEU A 75 6.30 5.77 -2.83
C LEU A 75 5.09 6.68 -3.06
N LEU A 76 3.91 6.10 -2.99
CA LEU A 76 2.62 6.79 -3.14
C LEU A 76 2.00 7.17 -1.78
N GLY A 77 2.82 7.31 -0.77
CA GLY A 77 2.53 7.71 0.60
C GLY A 77 3.79 7.72 1.43
N THR A 78 3.61 7.76 2.74
CA THR A 78 4.68 7.65 3.73
C THR A 78 4.16 6.79 4.86
N PRO A 79 4.89 5.74 5.27
CA PRO A 79 4.52 4.95 6.44
C PRO A 79 4.26 5.86 7.64
N ASP A 80 3.22 5.53 8.40
CA ASP A 80 2.89 6.27 9.60
C ASP A 80 3.80 5.85 10.76
N GLU A 81 4.56 6.80 11.26
CA GLU A 81 5.19 6.70 12.55
C GLU A 81 4.24 7.26 13.62
N GLY A 82 3.94 6.49 14.66
CA GLY A 82 3.19 6.96 15.82
C GLY A 82 4.03 7.92 16.69
N GLU A 83 3.43 8.45 17.79
CA GLU A 83 4.15 9.30 18.77
C GLU A 83 5.35 8.59 19.41
N TYR A 84 5.33 7.25 19.42
CA TYR A 84 6.43 6.41 19.90
C TYR A 84 6.84 5.43 18.80
N ALA A 85 8.12 5.10 18.74
CA ALA A 85 8.66 4.13 17.79
C ALA A 85 7.87 2.80 17.85
N GLY A 86 7.40 2.32 16.70
CA GLY A 86 6.59 1.11 16.58
C GLY A 86 5.07 1.28 16.79
N GLN A 87 4.57 2.53 16.85
CA GLN A 87 3.13 2.79 16.83
C GLN A 87 2.69 3.21 15.45
N THR A 88 1.76 2.48 14.86
CA THR A 88 1.13 2.87 13.61
C THR A 88 -0.12 3.74 13.81
N ARG A 89 -0.59 4.36 12.74
CA ARG A 89 -1.86 5.09 12.70
C ARG A 89 -2.95 4.21 12.11
N PHE A 90 -4.19 4.42 12.58
CA PHE A 90 -5.34 3.64 12.15
C PHE A 90 -6.42 4.51 11.55
N LEU A 91 -7.14 3.97 10.58
CA LEU A 91 -8.24 4.64 9.89
C LEU A 91 -9.36 5.11 10.84
N THR A 92 -9.50 4.49 12.01
CA THR A 92 -10.47 4.86 13.04
C THR A 92 -10.12 6.15 13.80
N MET A 93 -8.89 6.65 13.69
CA MET A 93 -8.42 7.85 14.37
C MET A 93 -9.02 9.13 13.75
N PRO A 94 -9.74 9.96 14.53
CA PRO A 94 -10.48 11.11 13.97
C PRO A 94 -9.58 12.24 13.48
N ASP A 95 -8.38 12.41 14.04
CA ASP A 95 -7.44 13.47 13.69
C ASP A 95 -6.91 13.38 12.24
N ILE A 96 -6.91 12.17 11.65
CA ILE A 96 -6.60 11.97 10.22
C ILE A 96 -7.52 12.80 9.32
N PHE A 97 -8.78 13.01 9.73
CA PHE A 97 -9.81 13.67 8.92
C PHE A 97 -10.22 15.06 9.45
N THR A 98 -9.83 15.42 10.65
CA THR A 98 -10.11 16.74 11.25
C THR A 98 -9.01 17.77 10.99
N ASP A 99 -7.77 17.33 10.81
CA ASP A 99 -6.67 18.17 10.36
C ASP A 99 -6.48 18.06 8.84
N SER A 100 -6.84 19.13 8.13
CA SER A 100 -6.72 19.17 6.67
C SER A 100 -5.27 18.97 6.19
N SER A 101 -4.27 19.44 6.94
CA SER A 101 -2.86 19.23 6.59
C SER A 101 -2.47 17.76 6.69
N ALA A 102 -2.87 17.10 7.79
CA ALA A 102 -2.64 15.66 7.98
C ALA A 102 -3.36 14.83 6.91
N PHE A 103 -4.58 15.21 6.55
CA PHE A 103 -5.37 14.56 5.51
C PHE A 103 -4.71 14.67 4.12
N TYR A 104 -4.32 15.91 3.70
CA TYR A 104 -3.73 16.11 2.39
C TYR A 104 -2.35 15.47 2.23
N LYS A 105 -1.58 15.31 3.29
CA LYS A 105 -0.30 14.60 3.25
C LYS A 105 -0.43 13.13 2.86
N ARG A 106 -1.59 12.52 3.12
CA ARG A 106 -1.90 11.12 2.84
C ARG A 106 -2.34 10.87 1.40
N LEU A 107 -2.69 11.93 0.69
CA LEU A 107 -3.12 11.89 -0.70
C LEU A 107 -1.93 12.15 -1.63
N LYS A 108 -1.68 11.24 -2.54
CA LYS A 108 -0.70 11.41 -3.61
C LYS A 108 -1.35 11.17 -4.95
N CYS A 109 -0.88 11.86 -5.98
CA CYS A 109 -1.21 11.53 -7.36
C CYS A 109 0.00 11.71 -8.26
N ARG A 110 0.07 10.90 -9.30
CA ARG A 110 1.12 10.91 -10.31
C ARG A 110 0.54 10.63 -11.68
N ILE A 111 1.20 11.18 -12.69
CA ILE A 111 1.05 10.77 -14.08
C ILE A 111 2.42 10.26 -14.48
N VAL A 112 2.48 9.01 -14.93
CA VAL A 112 3.70 8.35 -15.38
C VAL A 112 3.50 7.77 -16.76
N PRO A 113 4.53 7.75 -17.63
CA PRO A 113 4.39 7.17 -18.98
C PRO A 113 4.03 5.68 -18.92
N ASP A 114 4.74 4.95 -18.07
CA ASP A 114 4.57 3.53 -17.80
C ASP A 114 5.20 3.16 -16.44
N PHE A 115 5.03 1.91 -16.01
CA PHE A 115 5.67 1.32 -14.82
C PHE A 115 5.69 -0.21 -14.95
N THR A 116 6.60 -0.86 -14.24
CA THR A 116 6.67 -2.32 -14.19
C THR A 116 5.58 -2.89 -13.27
N ALA A 117 5.41 -2.32 -12.08
CA ALA A 117 4.38 -2.76 -11.13
C ALA A 117 3.95 -1.66 -10.16
N LEU A 118 2.68 -1.70 -9.78
CA LEU A 118 2.15 -1.01 -8.61
C LEU A 118 1.97 -2.03 -7.49
N PHE A 119 2.75 -1.86 -6.43
CA PHE A 119 2.70 -2.70 -5.25
C PHE A 119 1.89 -2.07 -4.13
N MET A 120 1.04 -2.87 -3.47
CA MET A 120 0.42 -2.56 -2.18
C MET A 120 0.63 -3.76 -1.27
N MET A 121 1.19 -3.55 -0.07
CA MET A 121 1.50 -4.62 0.87
C MET A 121 1.36 -4.19 2.32
N THR A 122 1.02 -5.13 3.20
CA THR A 122 1.05 -4.92 4.65
C THR A 122 2.47 -5.00 5.19
N ASP A 123 2.68 -4.54 6.43
CA ASP A 123 3.93 -4.61 7.17
C ASP A 123 4.48 -6.04 7.31
N GLY A 124 3.61 -7.05 7.44
CA GLY A 124 4.01 -8.45 7.39
C GLY A 124 4.77 -8.87 6.12
N VAL A 125 4.72 -8.06 5.05
CA VAL A 125 5.53 -8.22 3.84
C VAL A 125 6.65 -7.17 3.78
N SER A 126 6.33 -5.88 3.99
CA SER A 126 7.32 -4.82 3.83
C SER A 126 8.44 -4.91 4.86
N ASP A 127 8.17 -5.20 6.13
CA ASP A 127 9.20 -5.27 7.17
C ASP A 127 10.27 -6.33 6.90
N PRO A 128 9.91 -7.59 6.64
CA PRO A 128 10.94 -8.60 6.36
C PRO A 128 11.66 -8.41 5.02
N LYS A 129 11.04 -7.73 4.04
CA LYS A 129 11.66 -7.52 2.71
C LYS A 129 12.51 -6.26 2.64
N PHE A 130 12.16 -5.22 3.39
CA PHE A 130 12.86 -3.94 3.37
C PHE A 130 13.66 -3.65 4.63
N GLU A 131 13.40 -4.35 5.74
CA GLU A 131 14.11 -4.24 7.05
C GLU A 131 13.90 -2.89 7.75
N THR A 132 13.78 -1.79 7.01
CA THR A 132 13.55 -0.44 7.52
C THR A 132 12.73 0.40 6.55
N ASP A 133 11.97 1.37 7.05
CA ASP A 133 11.19 2.31 6.22
C ASP A 133 12.08 3.13 5.26
N ALA A 134 13.33 3.40 5.66
CA ALA A 134 14.29 4.10 4.81
C ALA A 134 14.58 3.33 3.52
N ASN A 135 14.61 2.01 3.58
CA ASN A 135 14.85 1.12 2.44
C ASN A 135 13.69 1.10 1.44
N LEU A 136 12.49 1.50 1.83
CA LEU A 136 11.37 1.69 0.89
C LEU A 136 11.66 2.78 -0.16
N ASN A 137 12.58 3.70 0.12
CA ASN A 137 13.01 4.73 -0.84
C ASN A 137 14.22 4.28 -1.70
N ASN A 138 14.74 3.07 -1.49
CA ASN A 138 15.88 2.54 -2.23
C ASN A 138 15.42 1.66 -3.40
N PRO A 139 15.62 2.06 -4.68
CA PRO A 139 15.23 1.26 -5.85
C PRO A 139 15.86 -0.13 -5.88
N ASP A 140 17.10 -0.32 -5.40
CA ASP A 140 17.76 -1.63 -5.37
C ASP A 140 16.93 -2.65 -4.55
N LYS A 141 16.29 -2.22 -3.46
CA LYS A 141 15.45 -3.09 -2.64
C LYS A 141 14.15 -3.51 -3.35
N TRP A 142 13.65 -2.67 -4.24
CA TRP A 142 12.49 -3.02 -5.07
C TRP A 142 12.90 -3.95 -6.22
N ASP A 143 14.10 -3.81 -6.77
CA ASP A 143 14.68 -4.78 -7.70
C ASP A 143 14.86 -6.14 -7.02
N ASP A 144 15.40 -6.18 -5.79
CA ASP A 144 15.52 -7.40 -4.97
C ASP A 144 14.15 -8.05 -4.74
N LEU A 145 13.12 -7.26 -4.37
CA LEU A 145 11.75 -7.76 -4.18
C LEU A 145 11.18 -8.32 -5.48
N TRP A 146 11.34 -7.60 -6.60
CA TRP A 146 10.86 -8.04 -7.91
C TRP A 146 11.54 -9.34 -8.35
N ASP A 147 12.85 -9.43 -8.18
CA ASP A 147 13.60 -10.63 -8.55
C ASP A 147 13.27 -11.80 -7.61
N ASP A 148 13.09 -11.56 -6.31
CA ASP A 148 12.64 -12.60 -5.39
C ASP A 148 11.21 -13.08 -5.74
N LEU A 149 10.33 -12.19 -6.13
CA LEU A 149 8.97 -12.54 -6.54
C LEU A 149 8.96 -13.35 -7.84
N THR A 150 9.67 -12.89 -8.87
CA THR A 150 9.56 -13.43 -10.24
C THR A 150 10.56 -14.54 -10.56
N HIS A 151 11.68 -14.60 -9.83
CA HIS A 151 12.77 -15.54 -10.06
C HIS A 151 13.12 -16.38 -8.82
N ASN A 152 12.23 -16.43 -7.84
CA ASN A 152 12.40 -17.29 -6.66
C ASN A 152 12.61 -18.74 -7.09
N LYS A 153 13.56 -19.44 -6.45
CA LYS A 153 13.92 -20.82 -6.83
C LYS A 153 12.86 -21.85 -6.48
N GLU A 154 12.08 -21.58 -5.44
CA GLU A 154 11.09 -22.52 -4.91
C GLU A 154 9.66 -22.13 -5.33
N PHE A 155 9.34 -20.84 -5.26
CA PHE A 155 8.00 -20.31 -5.47
C PHE A 155 8.00 -19.06 -6.38
N PRO A 156 8.43 -19.19 -7.65
CA PRO A 156 8.37 -18.06 -8.58
C PRO A 156 6.92 -17.71 -8.92
N VAL A 157 6.63 -16.42 -9.06
CA VAL A 157 5.33 -15.92 -9.49
C VAL A 157 5.44 -15.43 -10.94
N GLU A 158 4.68 -16.06 -11.83
CA GLU A 158 4.62 -15.67 -13.23
C GLU A 158 3.59 -14.54 -13.41
N LEU A 159 4.08 -13.29 -13.40
CA LEU A 159 3.28 -12.08 -13.61
C LEU A 159 3.11 -11.81 -15.12
N ILE A 160 2.22 -12.59 -15.74
CA ILE A 160 1.84 -12.46 -17.15
C ILE A 160 0.31 -12.40 -17.26
N ASP A 161 -0.19 -11.76 -18.31
CA ASP A 161 -1.63 -11.67 -18.57
C ASP A 161 -2.24 -13.08 -18.67
N ASP A 162 -3.46 -13.23 -18.15
CA ASP A 162 -4.24 -14.49 -18.17
C ASP A 162 -3.60 -15.68 -17.42
N ASN A 163 -2.64 -15.45 -16.51
CA ASN A 163 -2.14 -16.52 -15.63
C ASN A 163 -3.13 -16.85 -14.52
N GLU A 164 -3.97 -17.87 -14.73
CA GLU A 164 -4.93 -18.35 -13.71
C GLU A 164 -4.25 -18.86 -12.42
N ALA A 165 -2.99 -19.30 -12.50
CA ALA A 165 -2.23 -19.80 -11.37
C ALA A 165 -1.54 -18.68 -10.54
N ALA A 166 -1.50 -17.44 -11.01
CA ALA A 166 -0.78 -16.35 -10.37
C ALA A 166 -1.17 -16.15 -8.90
N LYS A 167 -2.45 -16.31 -8.57
CA LYS A 167 -2.95 -16.22 -7.20
C LYS A 167 -2.33 -17.29 -6.29
N ASP A 168 -2.32 -18.54 -6.72
CA ASP A 168 -1.79 -19.64 -5.92
C ASP A 168 -0.27 -19.58 -5.83
N GLN A 169 0.41 -19.16 -6.90
CA GLN A 169 1.85 -18.89 -6.90
C GLN A 169 2.18 -17.77 -5.88
N LEU A 170 1.41 -16.68 -5.87
CA LEU A 170 1.59 -15.57 -4.94
C LEU A 170 1.35 -15.99 -3.49
N LEU A 171 0.34 -16.81 -3.22
CA LEU A 171 0.10 -17.36 -1.89
C LEU A 171 1.25 -18.25 -1.42
N ASN A 172 1.81 -19.09 -2.28
CA ASN A 172 2.98 -19.92 -1.95
C ASN A 172 4.22 -19.05 -1.70
N TRP A 173 4.42 -17.98 -2.50
CA TRP A 173 5.52 -17.05 -2.28
C TRP A 173 5.38 -16.30 -0.94
N LEU A 174 4.16 -15.95 -0.51
CA LEU A 174 3.89 -15.29 0.77
C LEU A 174 4.21 -16.15 2.00
N ASP A 175 4.35 -17.47 1.85
CA ASP A 175 4.71 -18.38 2.94
C ASP A 175 6.22 -18.43 3.24
N PHE A 176 6.96 -17.38 2.88
CA PHE A 176 8.39 -17.29 3.15
C PHE A 176 8.69 -17.22 4.65
N TRP A 177 9.84 -17.81 5.05
CA TRP A 177 10.31 -17.77 6.43
C TRP A 177 10.89 -16.38 6.77
N ALA A 178 10.38 -15.75 7.84
CA ALA A 178 10.87 -14.47 8.36
C ALA A 178 11.04 -14.55 9.87
N PRO A 179 12.27 -14.84 10.39
CA PRO A 179 12.51 -14.96 11.82
C PRO A 179 12.14 -13.69 12.58
N GLY A 180 11.30 -13.84 13.61
CA GLY A 180 10.87 -12.71 14.44
C GLY A 180 9.72 -11.88 13.87
N ASN A 181 9.28 -12.12 12.63
CA ASN A 181 8.09 -11.52 12.06
C ASN A 181 7.04 -12.63 11.81
N HIS A 182 5.93 -12.57 12.54
CA HIS A 182 4.82 -13.53 12.49
C HIS A 182 3.49 -12.85 12.13
N ASP A 183 3.59 -11.68 11.50
CA ASP A 183 2.43 -10.89 11.15
C ASP A 183 1.71 -11.42 9.90
N ASP A 184 0.44 -11.07 9.76
CA ASP A 184 -0.37 -11.44 8.59
C ASP A 184 0.15 -10.74 7.33
N ARG A 185 0.26 -11.50 6.24
CA ARG A 185 0.84 -11.04 4.98
C ARG A 185 -0.22 -10.84 3.93
N THR A 186 -0.24 -9.65 3.37
CA THR A 186 -1.10 -9.35 2.22
C THR A 186 -0.33 -8.52 1.20
N ILE A 187 -0.45 -8.87 -0.06
CA ILE A 187 0.11 -8.11 -1.18
C ILE A 187 -0.89 -8.05 -2.33
N ALA A 188 -0.96 -6.91 -2.99
CA ALA A 188 -1.66 -6.72 -4.25
C ALA A 188 -0.70 -6.09 -5.27
N ILE A 189 -0.69 -6.61 -6.49
CA ILE A 189 0.21 -6.21 -7.56
C ILE A 189 -0.62 -5.94 -8.81
N LEU A 190 -0.46 -4.74 -9.39
CA LEU A 190 -0.89 -4.43 -10.75
C LEU A 190 0.37 -4.33 -11.62
N TYR A 191 0.45 -5.11 -12.70
CA TYR A 191 1.60 -5.21 -13.61
C TYR A 191 1.16 -5.19 -15.07
#